data_80ffcf75c2661d967b8da6e666cb226e
#
_entry.id   80ffcf75c2661d967b8da6e666cb226e
#
_cell.length_a   1.000
_cell.length_b   1.000
_cell.length_c   1.000
_cell.angle_alpha   90.00
_cell.angle_beta   90.00
_cell.angle_gamma   90.00
#
_symmetry.space_group_name_H-M   'P 1'
#
loop_
_entity.id
_entity.type
_entity.pdbx_description
1 polymer ?
#
loop_
_entity_poly.entity_id
_entity_poly.type
_entity_poly.pdbx_seq_one_letter_code
_entity_poly.pdbx_strand_id
1 'polypeptide(L)'
;MNAKPMRIFLDTDIGPDCDDTAALAILLQRCREGSAALIGVTHCTGSRYGLACIDSICRAFGVRVPLGTCPDRDFLSDGVALRYTKPVSETFPHGFPPDAPQPDALGTCIDALSKEEDGSVTMIAIGPLNNLARFLSDPVCGPLMQKKVRRIVTMAGCFDADPVFTEWNVEMDIPAARTVFEKWTGPLDACPWEAAGSVLTGACLKEYPDNPAALAYRIYCGEKMLRPSWDLATVEMALGEVSGMEWSEDGRIEIDAKGVTRFSPDKAGNRRYARLTDAEAAARALENVLRRAAETMTRQ
;
A
#
# COMPACT_ATOMS: atom_id res chain seq x y z
N MET A 1 -6.88 23.18 17.95
CA MET A 1 -6.30 21.91 18.44
C MET A 1 -5.96 21.10 17.21
N ASN A 2 -4.68 20.75 16.99
CA ASN A 2 -4.33 19.88 15.86
C ASN A 2 -4.96 18.51 16.12
N ALA A 3 -5.64 17.96 15.13
CA ALA A 3 -6.18 16.59 15.22
C ALA A 3 -5.03 15.60 15.48
N LYS A 4 -5.29 14.54 16.26
CA LYS A 4 -4.31 13.47 16.53
C LYS A 4 -3.96 12.81 15.18
N PRO A 5 -2.67 12.56 14.86
CA PRO A 5 -2.27 11.90 13.61
C PRO A 5 -2.95 10.54 13.45
N MET A 6 -3.38 10.22 12.24
CA MET A 6 -3.97 8.90 11.92
C MET A 6 -2.90 7.81 12.05
N ARG A 7 -3.16 6.77 12.84
CA ARG A 7 -2.25 5.63 13.03
C ARG A 7 -2.35 4.68 11.85
N ILE A 8 -1.26 4.51 11.09
CA ILE A 8 -1.24 3.74 9.84
C ILE A 8 -0.31 2.53 9.98
N PHE A 9 -0.82 1.35 9.61
CA PHE A 9 -0.02 0.17 9.33
C PHE A 9 -0.11 -0.11 7.83
N LEU A 10 1.03 -0.24 7.15
CA LEU A 10 1.10 -0.46 5.70
C LEU A 10 1.55 -1.89 5.38
N ASP A 11 0.86 -2.55 4.46
CA ASP A 11 1.30 -3.78 3.79
C ASP A 11 1.49 -3.49 2.30
N THR A 12 2.65 -3.85 1.72
CA THR A 12 3.07 -3.50 0.35
C THR A 12 3.80 -4.66 -0.30
N ASP A 13 3.72 -4.78 -1.61
CA ASP A 13 4.50 -5.75 -2.39
C ASP A 13 5.67 -5.12 -3.14
N ILE A 14 6.14 -3.96 -2.70
CA ILE A 14 7.22 -3.17 -3.31
C ILE A 14 8.23 -4.04 -4.08
N GLY A 15 8.20 -3.94 -5.41
CA GLY A 15 9.00 -4.82 -6.29
C GLY A 15 8.37 -5.06 -7.66
N PRO A 16 7.22 -5.73 -7.79
CA PRO A 16 6.56 -5.97 -9.08
C PRO A 16 6.16 -4.71 -9.83
N ASP A 17 5.67 -3.69 -9.14
CA ASP A 17 5.41 -2.37 -9.69
C ASP A 17 6.19 -1.28 -8.93
N CYS A 18 6.27 -0.07 -9.48
CA CYS A 18 7.07 1.00 -8.87
C CYS A 18 6.26 2.02 -8.07
N ASP A 19 4.95 2.09 -8.24
CA ASP A 19 4.10 3.08 -7.58
C ASP A 19 4.01 2.85 -6.06
N ASP A 20 4.23 1.64 -5.55
CA ASP A 20 4.49 1.37 -4.13
C ASP A 20 5.55 2.30 -3.51
N THR A 21 6.65 2.55 -4.25
CA THR A 21 7.75 3.40 -3.74
C THR A 21 7.29 4.83 -3.54
N ALA A 22 6.46 5.33 -4.45
CA ALA A 22 5.86 6.65 -4.36
C ALA A 22 4.75 6.68 -3.30
N ALA A 23 3.96 5.63 -3.17
CA ALA A 23 2.93 5.48 -2.14
C ALA A 23 3.53 5.54 -0.73
N LEU A 24 4.62 4.80 -0.47
CA LEU A 24 5.35 4.88 0.79
C LEU A 24 5.94 6.29 1.01
N ALA A 25 6.50 6.91 -0.04
CA ALA A 25 7.06 8.26 0.06
C ALA A 25 6.00 9.31 0.42
N ILE A 26 4.81 9.29 -0.20
CA ILE A 26 3.73 10.23 0.15
C ILE A 26 3.19 9.98 1.56
N LEU A 27 3.09 8.71 1.99
CA LEU A 27 2.70 8.39 3.37
C LEU A 27 3.68 8.95 4.40
N LEU A 28 4.98 8.82 4.15
CA LEU A 28 6.04 9.39 5.01
C LEU A 28 6.01 10.93 4.99
N GLN A 29 5.70 11.55 3.85
CA GLN A 29 5.47 12.99 3.76
C GLN A 29 4.28 13.42 4.62
N ARG A 30 3.17 12.67 4.60
CA ARG A 30 2.01 12.91 5.46
C ARG A 30 2.33 12.73 6.96
N CYS A 31 3.22 11.79 7.29
CA CYS A 31 3.73 11.66 8.66
C CYS A 31 4.52 12.90 9.08
N ARG A 32 5.38 13.41 8.21
CA ARG A 32 6.15 14.65 8.44
C ARG A 32 5.24 15.87 8.58
N GLU A 33 4.16 15.95 7.84
CA GLU A 33 3.15 17.01 7.91
C GLU A 33 2.23 16.89 9.15
N GLY A 34 2.33 15.79 9.91
CA GLY A 34 1.59 15.56 11.15
C GLY A 34 0.16 15.05 10.97
N SER A 35 -0.26 14.70 9.75
CA SER A 35 -1.59 14.12 9.47
C SER A 35 -1.65 12.61 9.68
N ALA A 36 -0.51 11.91 9.56
CA ALA A 36 -0.38 10.47 9.76
C ALA A 36 0.77 10.13 10.73
N ALA A 37 0.76 8.90 11.24
CA ALA A 37 1.87 8.30 11.97
C ALA A 37 1.98 6.82 11.58
N LEU A 38 3.03 6.48 10.86
CA LEU A 38 3.32 5.12 10.41
C LEU A 38 3.84 4.29 11.58
N ILE A 39 3.15 3.20 11.91
CA ILE A 39 3.45 2.35 13.09
C ILE A 39 4.18 1.06 12.72
N GLY A 40 4.16 0.66 11.46
CA GLY A 40 4.84 -0.51 10.93
C GLY A 40 4.58 -0.68 9.44
N VAL A 41 5.49 -1.39 8.77
CA VAL A 41 5.34 -1.78 7.37
C VAL A 41 5.63 -3.26 7.23
N THR A 42 4.77 -3.98 6.49
CA THR A 42 5.03 -5.35 6.09
C THR A 42 5.14 -5.49 4.59
N HIS A 43 6.00 -6.39 4.18
CA HIS A 43 6.26 -6.73 2.78
C HIS A 43 5.64 -8.09 2.46
N CYS A 44 4.75 -8.14 1.49
CA CYS A 44 3.94 -9.32 1.21
C CYS A 44 4.50 -10.21 0.09
N THR A 45 5.73 -9.95 -0.40
CA THR A 45 6.40 -10.84 -1.36
C THR A 45 7.61 -11.56 -0.77
N GLY A 46 8.08 -12.62 -1.44
CA GLY A 46 9.26 -13.38 -1.06
C GLY A 46 10.60 -12.73 -1.44
N SER A 47 10.58 -11.55 -2.07
CA SER A 47 11.82 -10.86 -2.47
C SER A 47 12.71 -10.55 -1.28
N ARG A 48 13.99 -10.91 -1.38
CA ARG A 48 15.01 -10.62 -0.36
C ARG A 48 15.40 -9.14 -0.29
N TYR A 49 15.09 -8.36 -1.33
CA TYR A 49 15.44 -6.93 -1.41
C TYR A 49 14.31 -5.99 -0.99
N GLY A 50 13.09 -6.51 -0.75
CA GLY A 50 11.92 -5.70 -0.43
C GLY A 50 12.10 -4.86 0.82
N LEU A 51 12.49 -5.47 1.96
CA LEU A 51 12.72 -4.71 3.20
C LEU A 51 13.87 -3.70 3.08
N ALA A 52 14.92 -4.04 2.32
CA ALA A 52 16.01 -3.12 2.06
C ALA A 52 15.53 -1.87 1.29
N CYS A 53 14.70 -2.08 0.26
CA CYS A 53 14.11 -1.00 -0.52
C CYS A 53 13.17 -0.12 0.35
N ILE A 54 12.30 -0.72 1.14
CA ILE A 54 11.41 -0.02 2.09
C ILE A 54 12.22 0.81 3.09
N ASP A 55 13.25 0.22 3.72
CA ASP A 55 14.09 0.92 4.71
C ASP A 55 14.90 2.06 4.07
N SER A 56 15.34 1.90 2.81
CA SER A 56 16.01 2.99 2.07
C SER A 56 15.11 4.21 1.91
N ILE A 57 13.82 3.98 1.57
CA ILE A 57 12.84 5.07 1.46
C ILE A 57 12.56 5.69 2.84
N CYS A 58 12.36 4.88 3.88
CA CYS A 58 12.17 5.37 5.25
C CYS A 58 13.34 6.23 5.72
N ARG A 59 14.57 5.79 5.45
CA ARG A 59 15.79 6.53 5.81
C ARG A 59 15.94 7.84 5.08
N ALA A 60 15.50 7.91 3.82
CA ALA A 60 15.47 9.16 3.07
C ALA A 60 14.51 10.22 3.67
N PHE A 61 13.65 9.82 4.60
CA PHE A 61 12.83 10.71 5.44
C PHE A 61 13.38 10.87 6.88
N GLY A 62 14.51 10.25 7.20
CA GLY A 62 15.02 10.21 8.58
C GLY A 62 14.14 9.37 9.54
N VAL A 63 13.30 8.49 9.00
CA VAL A 63 12.32 7.71 9.77
C VAL A 63 12.79 6.26 9.91
N ARG A 64 12.51 5.68 11.08
CA ARG A 64 12.67 4.24 11.33
C ARG A 64 11.39 3.70 11.90
N VAL A 65 10.86 2.67 11.25
CA VAL A 65 9.63 1.96 11.67
C VAL A 65 9.90 0.46 11.74
N PRO A 66 9.15 -0.31 12.53
CA PRO A 66 9.18 -1.76 12.48
C PRO A 66 8.87 -2.28 11.06
N LEU A 67 9.71 -3.17 10.55
CA LEU A 67 9.55 -3.80 9.24
C LEU A 67 9.48 -5.31 9.39
N GLY A 68 8.68 -5.98 8.55
CA GLY A 68 8.59 -7.43 8.48
C GLY A 68 8.24 -7.91 7.07
N THR A 69 8.57 -9.14 6.74
CA THR A 69 8.27 -9.72 5.42
C THR A 69 7.51 -11.03 5.54
N CYS A 70 6.76 -11.41 4.50
CA CYS A 70 6.10 -12.71 4.46
C CYS A 70 7.14 -13.84 4.54
N PRO A 71 6.81 -14.97 5.15
CA PRO A 71 7.74 -16.11 5.28
C PRO A 71 7.91 -16.92 4.00
N ASP A 72 6.94 -16.85 3.08
CA ASP A 72 6.98 -17.56 1.80
C ASP A 72 7.94 -16.86 0.84
N ARG A 73 9.12 -17.48 0.68
CA ARG A 73 10.18 -16.94 -0.17
C ARG A 73 9.99 -17.20 -1.66
N ASP A 74 9.04 -18.05 -2.01
CA ASP A 74 8.72 -18.38 -3.41
C ASP A 74 7.58 -17.50 -3.93
N PHE A 75 6.77 -16.91 -3.04
CA PHE A 75 5.67 -16.04 -3.41
C PHE A 75 6.17 -14.72 -4.01
N LEU A 76 5.92 -14.49 -5.30
CA LEU A 76 6.39 -13.30 -6.04
C LEU A 76 7.86 -12.99 -5.73
N SER A 77 8.70 -14.02 -5.85
CA SER A 77 10.11 -13.96 -5.50
C SER A 77 10.93 -13.04 -6.41
N ASP A 78 12.22 -13.00 -6.19
CA ASP A 78 13.17 -12.13 -6.90
C ASP A 78 13.03 -12.14 -8.44
N GLY A 79 12.57 -13.23 -9.04
CA GLY A 79 12.33 -13.31 -10.48
C GLY A 79 11.29 -12.30 -11.00
N VAL A 80 10.34 -11.91 -10.16
CA VAL A 80 9.28 -10.93 -10.47
C VAL A 80 9.62 -9.55 -9.91
N ALA A 81 10.20 -9.50 -8.71
CA ALA A 81 10.34 -8.30 -7.88
C ALA A 81 11.69 -7.58 -8.00
N LEU A 82 12.69 -8.14 -8.69
CA LEU A 82 14.06 -7.59 -8.70
C LEU A 82 14.28 -6.35 -9.55
N ARG A 83 13.32 -5.95 -10.37
CA ARG A 83 13.56 -4.94 -11.42
C ARG A 83 14.25 -3.69 -10.89
N TYR A 84 13.79 -3.15 -9.76
CA TYR A 84 14.36 -1.93 -9.16
C TYR A 84 14.75 -2.11 -7.69
N THR A 85 14.17 -3.08 -6.95
CA THR A 85 14.42 -3.24 -5.52
C THR A 85 15.88 -3.50 -5.21
N LYS A 86 16.54 -4.36 -6.00
CA LYS A 86 17.98 -4.61 -5.88
C LYS A 86 18.80 -3.35 -6.17
N PRO A 87 18.67 -2.66 -7.33
CA PRO A 87 19.38 -1.40 -7.57
C PRO A 87 19.16 -0.33 -6.50
N VAL A 88 17.94 -0.18 -5.99
CA VAL A 88 17.65 0.78 -4.92
C VAL A 88 18.40 0.40 -3.65
N SER A 89 18.37 -0.87 -3.25
CA SER A 89 19.07 -1.35 -2.05
C SER A 89 20.60 -1.25 -2.18
N GLU A 90 21.15 -1.44 -3.38
CA GLU A 90 22.60 -1.29 -3.62
C GLU A 90 23.07 0.18 -3.67
N THR A 91 22.14 1.10 -3.95
CA THR A 91 22.45 2.54 -4.12
C THR A 91 22.24 3.32 -2.83
N PHE A 92 21.19 3.00 -2.07
CA PHE A 92 20.80 3.79 -0.90
C PHE A 92 21.02 3.04 0.42
N PRO A 93 21.33 3.76 1.53
CA PRO A 93 21.56 3.14 2.84
C PRO A 93 20.33 2.38 3.35
N HIS A 94 20.53 1.18 3.88
CA HIS A 94 19.49 0.38 4.56
C HIS A 94 20.10 -0.49 5.66
N GLY A 95 19.26 -1.08 6.51
CA GLY A 95 19.64 -1.96 7.62
C GLY A 95 19.25 -3.43 7.43
N PHE A 96 18.83 -3.84 6.22
CA PHE A 96 18.32 -5.18 5.93
C PHE A 96 19.15 -5.86 4.83
N PRO A 97 20.31 -6.49 5.19
CA PRO A 97 21.08 -7.25 4.21
C PRO A 97 20.25 -8.38 3.60
N PRO A 98 20.25 -8.55 2.27
CA PRO A 98 19.37 -9.52 1.59
C PRO A 98 19.57 -10.97 2.02
N ASP A 99 20.79 -11.34 2.41
CA ASP A 99 21.16 -12.70 2.82
C ASP A 99 21.05 -12.92 4.34
N ALA A 100 20.66 -11.90 5.11
CA ALA A 100 20.43 -12.03 6.54
C ALA A 100 19.00 -12.50 6.85
N PRO A 101 18.77 -13.15 8.01
CA PRO A 101 17.42 -13.41 8.50
C PRO A 101 16.64 -12.10 8.61
N GLN A 102 15.42 -12.10 8.08
CA GLN A 102 14.55 -10.92 8.09
C GLN A 102 13.39 -11.11 9.08
N PRO A 103 12.90 -10.03 9.73
CA PRO A 103 11.76 -10.10 10.63
C PRO A 103 10.50 -10.63 9.94
N ASP A 104 9.72 -11.44 10.67
CA ASP A 104 8.45 -11.97 10.19
C ASP A 104 7.35 -10.90 10.22
N ALA A 105 6.54 -10.83 9.15
CA ALA A 105 5.43 -9.89 9.03
C ALA A 105 4.40 -10.05 10.15
N LEU A 106 4.05 -11.29 10.54
CA LEU A 106 3.08 -11.55 11.60
C LEU A 106 3.55 -11.01 12.95
N GLY A 107 4.79 -11.31 13.35
CA GLY A 107 5.38 -10.78 14.57
C GLY A 107 5.42 -9.26 14.58
N THR A 108 5.81 -8.65 13.46
CA THR A 108 5.83 -7.19 13.29
C THR A 108 4.44 -6.57 13.46
N CYS A 109 3.40 -7.19 12.88
CA CYS A 109 2.02 -6.74 13.01
C CYS A 109 1.53 -6.83 14.46
N ILE A 110 1.75 -7.95 15.14
CA ILE A 110 1.36 -8.15 16.55
C ILE A 110 2.04 -7.09 17.43
N ASP A 111 3.33 -6.90 17.27
CA ASP A 111 4.11 -5.96 18.10
C ASP A 111 3.68 -4.50 17.87
N ALA A 112 3.34 -4.13 16.64
CA ALA A 112 2.86 -2.79 16.32
C ALA A 112 1.46 -2.56 16.90
N LEU A 113 0.51 -3.45 16.60
CA LEU A 113 -0.89 -3.29 17.02
C LEU A 113 -1.06 -3.36 18.54
N SER A 114 -0.24 -4.15 19.24
CA SER A 114 -0.34 -4.30 20.70
C SER A 114 -0.14 -2.98 21.46
N LYS A 115 0.54 -2.02 20.87
CA LYS A 115 0.88 -0.70 21.45
C LYS A 115 -0.18 0.36 21.19
N GLU A 116 -1.14 0.08 20.34
CA GLU A 116 -2.13 1.05 19.89
C GLU A 116 -3.41 1.01 20.73
N GLU A 117 -4.18 2.08 20.69
CA GLU A 117 -5.52 2.15 21.27
C GLU A 117 -6.52 1.30 20.47
N ASP A 118 -7.60 0.83 21.09
CA ASP A 118 -8.64 0.07 20.41
C ASP A 118 -9.31 0.94 19.32
N GLY A 119 -9.51 0.36 18.13
CA GLY A 119 -10.15 1.05 17.01
C GLY A 119 -9.41 2.28 16.50
N SER A 120 -8.08 2.41 16.73
CA SER A 120 -7.32 3.59 16.36
C SER A 120 -6.55 3.44 15.04
N VAL A 121 -6.25 2.22 14.59
CA VAL A 121 -5.38 1.96 13.45
C VAL A 121 -6.18 1.86 12.15
N THR A 122 -5.71 2.53 11.10
CA THR A 122 -6.10 2.24 9.71
C THR A 122 -5.02 1.34 9.11
N MET A 123 -5.42 0.17 8.62
CA MET A 123 -4.54 -0.72 7.88
C MET A 123 -4.68 -0.44 6.39
N ILE A 124 -3.56 -0.19 5.71
CA ILE A 124 -3.50 0.03 4.27
C ILE A 124 -2.77 -1.15 3.65
N ALA A 125 -3.37 -1.79 2.64
CA ALA A 125 -2.77 -2.88 1.89
C ALA A 125 -2.75 -2.53 0.41
N ILE A 126 -1.56 -2.46 -0.17
CA ILE A 126 -1.34 -2.07 -1.58
C ILE A 126 -0.66 -3.16 -2.40
N GLY A 127 -0.70 -4.40 -1.94
CA GLY A 127 -0.26 -5.60 -2.63
C GLY A 127 -1.21 -6.75 -2.42
N PRO A 128 -0.86 -7.98 -2.86
CA PRO A 128 -1.62 -9.20 -2.58
C PRO A 128 -1.91 -9.37 -1.09
N LEU A 129 -3.09 -9.90 -0.77
CA LEU A 129 -3.61 -9.90 0.61
C LEU A 129 -3.15 -11.09 1.46
N ASN A 130 -2.09 -11.80 1.06
CA ASN A 130 -1.56 -12.98 1.75
C ASN A 130 -1.14 -12.71 3.21
N ASN A 131 -0.45 -11.59 3.48
CA ASN A 131 -0.12 -11.21 4.85
C ASN A 131 -1.38 -10.93 5.68
N LEU A 132 -2.33 -10.14 5.17
CA LEU A 132 -3.57 -9.83 5.87
C LEU A 132 -4.41 -11.07 6.14
N ALA A 133 -4.48 -12.00 5.19
CA ALA A 133 -5.17 -13.27 5.35
C ALA A 133 -4.52 -14.12 6.46
N ARG A 134 -3.18 -14.14 6.51
CA ARG A 134 -2.41 -14.79 7.56
C ARG A 134 -2.67 -14.14 8.92
N PHE A 135 -2.64 -12.80 8.99
CA PHE A 135 -2.91 -12.05 10.24
C PHE A 135 -4.31 -12.34 10.78
N LEU A 136 -5.34 -12.27 9.92
CA LEU A 136 -6.72 -12.56 10.32
C LEU A 136 -6.97 -14.02 10.70
N SER A 137 -6.15 -14.93 10.18
CA SER A 137 -6.28 -16.37 10.48
C SER A 137 -5.45 -16.82 11.68
N ASP A 138 -4.54 -16.01 12.17
CA ASP A 138 -3.71 -16.30 13.33
C ASP A 138 -4.53 -16.15 14.64
N PRO A 139 -4.40 -17.10 15.59
CA PRO A 139 -5.21 -17.08 16.83
C PRO A 139 -4.89 -15.91 17.77
N VAL A 140 -3.76 -15.23 17.62
CA VAL A 140 -3.37 -14.05 18.40
C VAL A 140 -3.63 -12.77 17.61
N CYS A 141 -3.15 -12.72 16.38
CA CYS A 141 -3.23 -11.51 15.54
C CYS A 141 -4.66 -11.21 15.10
N GLY A 142 -5.44 -12.22 14.72
CA GLY A 142 -6.82 -12.02 14.24
C GLY A 142 -7.71 -11.27 15.23
N PRO A 143 -7.86 -11.73 16.48
CA PRO A 143 -8.57 -10.97 17.52
C PRO A 143 -7.97 -9.58 17.79
N LEU A 144 -6.64 -9.45 17.72
CA LEU A 144 -5.96 -8.16 17.89
C LEU A 144 -6.31 -7.19 16.76
N MET A 145 -6.32 -7.64 15.51
CA MET A 145 -6.77 -6.84 14.37
C MET A 145 -8.22 -6.38 14.54
N GLN A 146 -9.15 -7.30 14.86
CA GLN A 146 -10.57 -6.95 15.08
C GLN A 146 -10.75 -5.89 16.17
N LYS A 147 -9.85 -5.87 17.15
CA LYS A 147 -9.89 -4.94 18.27
C LYS A 147 -9.23 -3.59 17.97
N LYS A 148 -8.07 -3.59 17.32
CA LYS A 148 -7.20 -2.41 17.17
C LYS A 148 -7.44 -1.66 15.87
N VAL A 149 -7.79 -2.38 14.80
CA VAL A 149 -7.98 -1.79 13.47
C VAL A 149 -9.41 -1.27 13.34
N ARG A 150 -9.55 0.00 13.00
CA ARG A 150 -10.86 0.63 12.79
C ARG A 150 -11.39 0.41 11.38
N ARG A 151 -10.47 0.27 10.39
CA ARG A 151 -10.81 -0.04 9.00
C ARG A 151 -9.59 -0.55 8.23
N ILE A 152 -9.86 -1.28 7.16
CA ILE A 152 -8.87 -1.64 6.14
C ILE A 152 -9.15 -0.80 4.89
N VAL A 153 -8.10 -0.29 4.25
CA VAL A 153 -8.17 0.31 2.91
C VAL A 153 -7.20 -0.46 2.02
N THR A 154 -7.66 -0.98 0.90
CA THR A 154 -6.84 -1.85 0.06
C THR A 154 -6.90 -1.48 -1.42
N MET A 155 -5.76 -1.54 -2.10
CA MET A 155 -5.72 -1.59 -3.57
C MET A 155 -6.11 -3.00 -3.99
N ALA A 156 -7.36 -3.18 -4.42
CA ALA A 156 -7.86 -4.49 -4.83
C ALA A 156 -9.16 -4.38 -5.64
N GLY A 157 -9.29 -5.26 -6.60
CA GLY A 157 -10.54 -5.46 -7.32
C GLY A 157 -10.71 -4.66 -8.59
N CYS A 158 -11.79 -5.01 -9.29
CA CYS A 158 -12.24 -4.36 -10.52
C CYS A 158 -13.76 -4.49 -10.55
N PHE A 159 -14.51 -3.38 -10.52
CA PHE A 159 -15.97 -3.37 -10.36
C PHE A 159 -16.70 -2.83 -11.58
N ASP A 160 -16.16 -1.79 -12.21
CA ASP A 160 -16.83 -1.00 -13.26
C ASP A 160 -16.18 -1.15 -14.65
N ALA A 161 -15.09 -1.94 -14.81
CA ALA A 161 -14.48 -2.19 -16.11
C ALA A 161 -15.33 -3.12 -16.97
N ASP A 162 -15.32 -2.91 -18.29
CA ASP A 162 -15.99 -3.77 -19.27
C ASP A 162 -14.98 -4.27 -20.32
N PRO A 163 -14.68 -5.57 -20.36
CA PRO A 163 -15.16 -6.63 -19.45
C PRO A 163 -14.53 -6.55 -18.07
N VAL A 164 -15.25 -6.95 -17.02
CA VAL A 164 -14.69 -7.16 -15.68
C VAL A 164 -13.67 -8.29 -15.73
N PHE A 165 -12.53 -8.09 -15.06
CA PHE A 165 -11.44 -9.06 -14.98
C PHE A 165 -11.00 -9.25 -13.52
N THR A 166 -10.19 -10.27 -13.27
CA THR A 166 -9.55 -10.45 -11.96
C THR A 166 -8.38 -9.48 -11.86
N GLU A 167 -8.47 -8.53 -10.92
CA GLU A 167 -7.43 -7.56 -10.66
C GLU A 167 -6.18 -8.27 -10.07
N TRP A 168 -4.98 -7.74 -10.37
CA TRP A 168 -3.71 -8.42 -10.15
C TRP A 168 -3.44 -8.80 -8.67
N ASN A 169 -3.70 -7.90 -7.71
CA ASN A 169 -3.49 -8.19 -6.29
C ASN A 169 -4.41 -9.31 -5.79
N VAL A 170 -5.62 -9.37 -6.34
CA VAL A 170 -6.56 -10.47 -6.09
C VAL A 170 -6.10 -11.75 -6.79
N GLU A 171 -5.65 -11.65 -8.07
CA GLU A 171 -5.25 -12.78 -8.89
C GLU A 171 -4.05 -13.54 -8.32
N MET A 172 -3.09 -12.81 -7.74
CA MET A 172 -1.86 -13.40 -7.18
C MET A 172 -2.15 -14.34 -6.00
N ASP A 173 -3.21 -14.08 -5.21
CA ASP A 173 -3.64 -14.99 -4.14
C ASP A 173 -5.15 -14.87 -3.88
N ILE A 174 -5.95 -15.48 -4.78
CA ILE A 174 -7.42 -15.49 -4.67
C ILE A 174 -7.91 -16.02 -3.31
N PRO A 175 -7.38 -17.16 -2.77
CA PRO A 175 -7.76 -17.63 -1.44
C PRO A 175 -7.49 -16.62 -0.33
N ALA A 176 -6.37 -15.92 -0.37
CA ALA A 176 -6.04 -14.89 0.61
C ALA A 176 -6.99 -13.69 0.51
N ALA A 177 -7.23 -13.18 -0.71
CA ALA A 177 -8.15 -12.08 -0.94
C ALA A 177 -9.55 -12.43 -0.41
N ARG A 178 -10.09 -13.58 -0.76
CA ARG A 178 -11.38 -14.08 -0.23
C ARG A 178 -11.37 -14.15 1.29
N THR A 179 -10.32 -14.69 1.89
CA THR A 179 -10.19 -14.79 3.35
C THR A 179 -10.28 -13.42 4.03
N VAL A 180 -9.64 -12.40 3.49
CA VAL A 180 -9.69 -11.03 4.05
C VAL A 180 -11.09 -10.46 3.94
N PHE A 181 -11.71 -10.53 2.77
CA PHE A 181 -13.05 -9.97 2.55
C PHE A 181 -14.15 -10.71 3.34
N GLU A 182 -13.99 -12.01 3.61
CA GLU A 182 -14.91 -12.82 4.39
C GLU A 182 -14.69 -12.68 5.92
N LYS A 183 -13.45 -12.71 6.38
CA LYS A 183 -13.14 -12.73 7.84
C LYS A 183 -13.07 -11.36 8.49
N TRP A 184 -12.75 -10.30 7.74
CA TRP A 184 -12.72 -8.97 8.31
C TRP A 184 -14.14 -8.44 8.52
N THR A 185 -14.50 -8.13 9.78
CA THR A 185 -15.85 -7.69 10.15
C THR A 185 -16.02 -6.18 10.20
N GLY A 186 -14.92 -5.43 10.31
CA GLY A 186 -14.93 -3.97 10.31
C GLY A 186 -15.11 -3.36 8.90
N PRO A 187 -15.15 -2.03 8.78
CA PRO A 187 -15.17 -1.35 7.49
C PRO A 187 -13.98 -1.71 6.60
N LEU A 188 -14.25 -1.97 5.31
CA LEU A 188 -13.23 -2.19 4.29
C LEU A 188 -13.56 -1.37 3.05
N ASP A 189 -12.62 -0.51 2.67
CA ASP A 189 -12.71 0.35 1.51
C ASP A 189 -11.72 -0.15 0.44
N ALA A 190 -12.18 -0.42 -0.77
CA ALA A 190 -11.33 -0.87 -1.89
C ALA A 190 -11.04 0.28 -2.85
N CYS A 191 -9.79 0.44 -3.28
CA CYS A 191 -9.41 1.26 -4.42
C CYS A 191 -9.16 0.32 -5.60
N PRO A 192 -10.13 0.14 -6.52
CA PRO A 192 -10.03 -0.83 -7.60
C PRO A 192 -9.13 -0.32 -8.74
N TRP A 193 -8.80 -1.22 -9.65
CA TRP A 193 -7.95 -0.94 -10.81
C TRP A 193 -8.42 0.29 -11.60
N GLU A 194 -9.71 0.41 -11.87
CA GLU A 194 -10.30 1.51 -12.66
C GLU A 194 -10.26 2.87 -11.94
N ALA A 195 -10.13 2.88 -10.62
CA ALA A 195 -10.09 4.12 -9.86
C ALA A 195 -8.83 4.95 -10.11
N ALA A 196 -7.72 4.33 -10.51
CA ALA A 196 -6.47 5.04 -10.74
C ALA A 196 -5.69 4.60 -11.99
N GLY A 197 -6.21 3.68 -12.79
CA GLY A 197 -5.55 3.20 -14.00
C GLY A 197 -5.24 4.27 -15.05
N SER A 198 -6.03 5.34 -15.10
CA SER A 198 -5.79 6.52 -15.96
C SER A 198 -5.14 7.70 -15.25
N VAL A 199 -4.89 7.61 -13.94
CA VAL A 199 -4.28 8.67 -13.13
C VAL A 199 -2.77 8.50 -13.15
N LEU A 200 -2.05 9.26 -13.99
CA LEU A 200 -0.61 9.12 -14.17
C LEU A 200 0.16 10.12 -13.31
N THR A 201 1.12 9.60 -12.50
CA THR A 201 2.04 10.43 -11.71
C THR A 201 3.49 9.95 -11.81
N GLY A 202 4.41 10.72 -11.23
CA GLY A 202 5.84 10.41 -11.16
C GLY A 202 6.72 11.37 -11.98
N ALA A 203 6.15 12.20 -12.84
CA ALA A 203 6.93 13.13 -13.68
C ALA A 203 7.80 14.09 -12.83
N CYS A 204 7.33 14.51 -11.65
CA CYS A 204 8.07 15.40 -10.75
C CYS A 204 9.36 14.77 -10.21
N LEU A 205 9.46 13.43 -10.18
CA LEU A 205 10.67 12.74 -9.71
C LEU A 205 11.89 13.01 -10.58
N LYS A 206 11.72 13.46 -11.82
CA LYS A 206 12.83 13.89 -12.71
C LYS A 206 13.61 15.07 -12.14
N GLU A 207 12.94 15.94 -11.40
CA GLU A 207 13.55 17.13 -10.80
C GLU A 207 14.36 16.78 -9.54
N TYR A 208 14.18 15.57 -9.01
CA TYR A 208 14.80 15.06 -7.78
C TYR A 208 15.42 13.67 -7.98
N PRO A 209 16.44 13.53 -8.85
CA PRO A 209 16.93 12.23 -9.32
C PRO A 209 17.61 11.38 -8.24
N ASP A 210 18.08 12.03 -7.17
CA ASP A 210 18.94 11.41 -6.14
C ASP A 210 18.14 10.92 -4.93
N ASN A 211 17.04 10.19 -5.20
CA ASN A 211 16.25 9.54 -4.15
C ASN A 211 15.76 8.14 -4.60
N PRO A 212 15.41 7.25 -3.66
CA PRO A 212 15.07 5.86 -3.97
C PRO A 212 13.83 5.71 -4.86
N ALA A 213 12.80 6.54 -4.70
CA ALA A 213 11.59 6.48 -5.53
C ALA A 213 11.87 6.92 -6.98
N ALA A 214 12.69 7.96 -7.16
CA ALA A 214 13.11 8.41 -8.50
C ALA A 214 13.92 7.33 -9.23
N LEU A 215 14.82 6.64 -8.53
CA LEU A 215 15.58 5.53 -9.11
C LEU A 215 14.63 4.38 -9.53
N ALA A 216 13.67 4.01 -8.68
CA ALA A 216 12.69 2.98 -8.98
C ALA A 216 11.85 3.32 -10.22
N TYR A 217 11.29 4.53 -10.29
CA TYR A 217 10.52 4.99 -11.45
C TYR A 217 11.34 5.05 -12.73
N ARG A 218 12.59 5.52 -12.66
CA ARG A 218 13.48 5.57 -13.81
C ARG A 218 13.77 4.18 -14.38
N ILE A 219 14.04 3.21 -13.52
CA ILE A 219 14.31 1.83 -13.92
C ILE A 219 13.04 1.16 -14.47
N TYR A 220 11.88 1.42 -13.86
CA TYR A 220 10.63 0.76 -14.22
C TYR A 220 9.95 1.39 -15.45
N CYS A 221 9.83 2.72 -15.47
CA CYS A 221 9.10 3.49 -16.48
C CYS A 221 9.98 4.12 -17.55
N GLY A 222 11.32 4.04 -17.43
CA GLY A 222 12.27 4.74 -18.29
C GLY A 222 12.17 6.27 -18.15
N GLU A 223 12.58 6.98 -19.20
CA GLU A 223 12.67 8.46 -19.19
C GLU A 223 11.34 9.18 -18.96
N LYS A 224 10.20 8.54 -19.25
CA LYS A 224 8.89 9.17 -19.01
C LYS A 224 8.59 9.33 -17.52
N MET A 225 9.00 8.36 -16.70
CA MET A 225 8.75 8.32 -15.26
C MET A 225 7.27 8.57 -14.91
N LEU A 226 6.36 8.02 -15.71
CA LEU A 226 4.92 8.12 -15.53
C LEU A 226 4.35 6.72 -15.32
N ARG A 227 3.58 6.55 -14.28
CA ARG A 227 2.90 5.29 -13.94
C ARG A 227 1.46 5.57 -13.48
N PRO A 228 0.48 4.69 -13.76
CA PRO A 228 -0.79 4.70 -13.05
C PRO A 228 -0.56 4.68 -11.53
N SER A 229 -1.41 5.39 -10.80
CA SER A 229 -1.16 5.75 -9.40
C SER A 229 -2.07 4.99 -8.44
N TRP A 230 -2.19 3.67 -8.63
CA TRP A 230 -3.10 2.84 -7.85
C TRP A 230 -2.82 2.91 -6.35
N ASP A 231 -1.56 2.76 -5.98
CA ASP A 231 -1.14 2.73 -4.58
C ASP A 231 -1.11 4.11 -3.95
N LEU A 232 -0.68 5.13 -4.72
CA LEU A 232 -0.74 6.51 -4.24
C LEU A 232 -2.18 6.93 -3.96
N ALA A 233 -3.10 6.59 -4.86
CA ALA A 233 -4.53 6.87 -4.69
C ALA A 233 -5.07 6.16 -3.45
N THR A 234 -4.72 4.89 -3.25
CA THR A 234 -5.14 4.10 -2.09
C THR A 234 -4.66 4.73 -0.77
N VAL A 235 -3.39 5.13 -0.70
CA VAL A 235 -2.82 5.80 0.48
C VAL A 235 -3.52 7.12 0.76
N GLU A 236 -3.67 8.01 -0.23
CA GLU A 236 -4.28 9.32 -0.03
C GLU A 236 -5.78 9.22 0.29
N MET A 237 -6.54 8.32 -0.37
CA MET A 237 -7.94 8.03 -0.04
C MET A 237 -8.11 7.43 1.36
N ALA A 238 -7.12 6.71 1.87
CA ALA A 238 -7.10 6.25 3.26
C ALA A 238 -6.91 7.40 4.26
N LEU A 239 -6.20 8.45 3.87
CA LEU A 239 -5.89 9.59 4.74
C LEU A 239 -6.95 10.70 4.69
N GLY A 240 -7.73 10.78 3.60
CA GLY A 240 -8.75 11.81 3.45
C GLY A 240 -9.39 11.86 2.08
N GLU A 241 -9.83 13.03 1.68
CA GLU A 241 -10.41 13.29 0.37
C GLU A 241 -9.32 13.57 -0.66
N VAL A 242 -9.48 13.02 -1.85
CA VAL A 242 -8.63 13.27 -3.02
C VAL A 242 -9.48 13.95 -4.10
N SER A 243 -9.04 15.13 -4.58
CA SER A 243 -9.73 15.81 -5.68
C SER A 243 -9.85 14.88 -6.89
N GLY A 244 -11.04 14.78 -7.46
CA GLY A 244 -11.31 13.91 -8.60
C GLY A 244 -11.54 12.44 -8.25
N MET A 245 -11.67 12.11 -6.96
CA MET A 245 -12.03 10.78 -6.48
C MET A 245 -13.11 10.86 -5.40
N GLU A 246 -13.94 9.85 -5.31
CA GLU A 246 -14.98 9.73 -4.28
C GLU A 246 -15.19 8.27 -3.86
N TRP A 247 -15.74 8.05 -2.67
CA TRP A 247 -16.19 6.73 -2.25
C TRP A 247 -17.60 6.45 -2.79
N SER A 248 -17.85 5.19 -3.17
CA SER A 248 -19.21 4.72 -3.43
C SER A 248 -20.10 4.83 -2.19
N GLU A 249 -21.39 4.61 -2.36
CA GLU A 249 -22.27 4.29 -1.24
C GLU A 249 -21.82 3.01 -0.52
N ASP A 250 -22.35 2.78 0.69
CA ASP A 250 -22.10 1.56 1.44
C ASP A 250 -22.71 0.34 0.73
N GLY A 251 -22.02 -0.78 0.83
CA GLY A 251 -22.42 -2.01 0.16
C GLY A 251 -21.70 -3.25 0.67
N ARG A 252 -21.74 -4.28 -0.16
CA ARG A 252 -21.01 -5.54 0.01
C ARG A 252 -20.06 -5.75 -1.16
N ILE A 253 -18.91 -6.30 -0.90
CA ILE A 253 -17.96 -6.76 -1.91
C ILE A 253 -17.78 -8.25 -1.76
N GLU A 254 -17.97 -8.97 -2.86
CA GLU A 254 -17.80 -10.41 -2.95
C GLU A 254 -16.70 -10.74 -3.95
N ILE A 255 -15.92 -11.79 -3.67
CA ILE A 255 -14.89 -12.32 -4.56
C ILE A 255 -15.25 -13.75 -4.88
N ASP A 256 -15.50 -14.05 -6.16
CA ASP A 256 -15.86 -15.40 -6.59
C ASP A 256 -14.64 -16.35 -6.62
N ALA A 257 -14.88 -17.63 -6.95
CA ALA A 257 -13.82 -18.63 -6.99
C ALA A 257 -12.75 -18.38 -8.06
N LYS A 258 -13.02 -17.48 -9.02
CA LYS A 258 -12.08 -17.07 -10.06
C LYS A 258 -11.40 -15.74 -9.77
N GLY A 259 -11.68 -15.13 -8.59
CA GLY A 259 -11.13 -13.85 -8.19
C GLY A 259 -11.89 -12.64 -8.75
N VAL A 260 -12.98 -12.83 -9.47
CA VAL A 260 -13.78 -11.70 -9.96
C VAL A 260 -14.50 -11.04 -8.79
N THR A 261 -14.30 -9.74 -8.66
CA THR A 261 -14.91 -8.92 -7.60
C THR A 261 -16.24 -8.34 -8.06
N ARG A 262 -17.21 -8.25 -7.15
CA ARG A 262 -18.52 -7.64 -7.40
C ARG A 262 -18.93 -6.78 -6.23
N PHE A 263 -19.46 -5.61 -6.53
CA PHE A 263 -20.06 -4.71 -5.54
C PHE A 263 -21.59 -4.76 -5.66
N SER A 264 -22.25 -4.79 -4.51
CA SER A 264 -23.72 -4.69 -4.41
C SER A 264 -24.07 -3.63 -3.37
N PRO A 265 -24.84 -2.58 -3.74
CA PRO A 265 -25.29 -1.57 -2.78
C PRO A 265 -26.09 -2.19 -1.65
N ASP A 266 -25.76 -1.86 -0.41
CA ASP A 266 -26.47 -2.30 0.80
C ASP A 266 -26.22 -1.30 1.93
N LYS A 267 -27.27 -0.60 2.36
CA LYS A 267 -27.18 0.39 3.46
C LYS A 267 -26.73 -0.19 4.80
N ALA A 268 -26.86 -1.51 4.97
CA ALA A 268 -26.36 -2.23 6.14
C ALA A 268 -24.94 -2.80 5.92
N GLY A 269 -24.38 -2.61 4.73
CA GLY A 269 -23.02 -3.01 4.39
C GLY A 269 -21.99 -2.07 5.01
N ASN A 270 -20.74 -2.51 5.00
CA ASN A 270 -19.60 -1.72 5.48
C ASN A 270 -18.40 -1.84 4.52
N ARG A 271 -18.70 -2.00 3.23
CA ARG A 271 -17.75 -2.03 2.13
C ARG A 271 -18.05 -0.89 1.20
N ARG A 272 -17.00 -0.21 0.73
CA ARG A 272 -17.08 0.81 -0.31
C ARG A 272 -15.96 0.60 -1.31
N TYR A 273 -16.07 1.23 -2.47
CA TYR A 273 -14.95 1.32 -3.40
C TYR A 273 -14.77 2.75 -3.92
N ALA A 274 -13.54 3.09 -4.28
CA ALA A 274 -13.20 4.39 -4.82
C ALA A 274 -13.64 4.49 -6.29
N ARG A 275 -14.20 5.63 -6.67
CA ARG A 275 -14.58 6.00 -8.03
C ARG A 275 -13.75 7.19 -8.50
N LEU A 276 -13.31 7.14 -9.74
CA LEU A 276 -12.67 8.25 -10.40
C LEU A 276 -13.74 9.17 -11.00
N THR A 277 -13.72 10.45 -10.63
CA THR A 277 -14.65 11.48 -11.16
C THR A 277 -13.93 12.50 -12.06
N ASP A 278 -12.62 12.74 -11.83
CA ASP A 278 -11.78 13.62 -12.65
C ASP A 278 -10.32 13.16 -12.57
N ALA A 279 -9.85 12.49 -13.62
CA ALA A 279 -8.49 11.95 -13.68
C ALA A 279 -7.39 13.03 -13.62
N GLU A 280 -7.61 14.19 -14.22
CA GLU A 280 -6.63 15.27 -14.19
C GLU A 280 -6.53 15.91 -12.81
N ALA A 281 -7.68 16.11 -12.13
CA ALA A 281 -7.69 16.63 -10.76
C ALA A 281 -7.01 15.64 -9.81
N ALA A 282 -7.28 14.34 -9.93
CA ALA A 282 -6.64 13.31 -9.14
C ALA A 282 -5.12 13.25 -9.39
N ALA A 283 -4.70 13.24 -10.65
CA ALA A 283 -3.27 13.25 -11.01
C ALA A 283 -2.55 14.49 -10.44
N ARG A 284 -3.14 15.68 -10.56
CA ARG A 284 -2.56 16.92 -9.98
C ARG A 284 -2.46 16.84 -8.46
N ALA A 285 -3.48 16.32 -7.79
CA ALA A 285 -3.47 16.18 -6.34
C ALA A 285 -2.35 15.25 -5.86
N LEU A 286 -2.26 14.06 -6.45
CA LEU A 286 -1.24 13.06 -6.10
C LEU A 286 0.18 13.51 -6.46
N GLU A 287 0.38 14.08 -7.67
CA GLU A 287 1.67 14.60 -8.12
C GLU A 287 2.19 15.72 -7.20
N ASN A 288 1.30 16.57 -6.67
CA ASN A 288 1.68 17.64 -5.74
C ASN A 288 2.20 17.08 -4.40
N VAL A 289 1.61 16.01 -3.88
CA VAL A 289 2.11 15.37 -2.65
C VAL A 289 3.42 14.66 -2.94
N LEU A 290 3.52 13.94 -4.06
CA LEU A 290 4.72 13.24 -4.48
C LEU A 290 5.91 14.20 -4.68
N ARG A 291 5.67 15.37 -5.28
CA ARG A 291 6.70 16.42 -5.41
C ARG A 291 7.27 16.84 -4.07
N ARG A 292 6.41 17.11 -3.06
CA ARG A 292 6.88 17.47 -1.71
C ARG A 292 7.65 16.32 -1.05
N ALA A 293 7.21 15.08 -1.27
CA ALA A 293 7.91 13.90 -0.79
C ALA A 293 9.30 13.77 -1.43
N ALA A 294 9.41 13.93 -2.74
CA ALA A 294 10.67 13.89 -3.48
C ALA A 294 11.65 14.98 -3.00
N GLU A 295 11.15 16.21 -2.84
CA GLU A 295 11.94 17.32 -2.30
C GLU A 295 12.47 17.03 -0.88
N THR A 296 11.65 16.39 -0.03
CA THR A 296 12.05 16.01 1.34
C THR A 296 13.16 14.96 1.32
N MET A 297 13.03 13.91 0.49
CA MET A 297 14.01 12.83 0.38
C MET A 297 15.38 13.31 -0.11
N THR A 298 15.43 14.37 -0.93
CA THR A 298 16.67 14.87 -1.53
C THR A 298 17.44 15.81 -0.60
N ARG A 299 16.79 16.39 0.42
CA ARG A 299 17.41 17.35 1.35
C ARG A 299 18.11 16.69 2.54
N GLN A 300 18.03 15.37 2.70
CA GLN A 300 18.66 14.63 3.79
C GLN A 300 19.90 13.86 3.32
#